data_08d667eccd976175c25edde94c7c11a9
#
_entry.id   08d667eccd976175c25edde94c7c11a9
#
_cell.length_a   1.000
_cell.length_b   1.000
_cell.length_c   1.000
_cell.angle_alpha   90.00
_cell.angle_beta   90.00
_cell.angle_gamma   90.00
#
_symmetry.space_group_name_H-M   'P 1'
#
loop_
_entity.id
_entity.type
_entity.pdbx_description
1 polymer ?
#
loop_
_entity_poly.entity_id
_entity_poly.type
_entity_poly.pdbx_seq_one_letter_code
_entity_poly.pdbx_strand_id
1 'polypeptide(L)'
;MRWLAVVALGAIGLLSAACSPLTAFNLLVPKDRVGEITREVAYGDDPRQRLDIYAPADVANAPVVVFIHGGSWATGSKDGYAWAGRALASRGYLTVVPSYRLVPEVRYPGFVEDTALAIAWTHRNAARFGGDPGRLAVAGHSAGGYNAIQAVVAPEFLRGAGMEPSIVGAVVVLAGPVDFLPLDTDSTIAAFGNVSANDLPATQPVNRLAAGAPPLLIVHGTADTTVEPRHARALKRVADERGVRADLHLLEGVDHRGTVLGLSRPFRGRVPILDLIDEFLRDVL
;
A
#
# COMPACT_ATOMS: atom_id res chain seq x y z
N MET A 1 -36.14 30.94 17.88
CA MET A 1 -36.05 29.51 17.55
C MET A 1 -35.42 29.19 16.16
N ARG A 2 -35.03 30.16 15.32
CA ARG A 2 -34.44 29.92 13.97
C ARG A 2 -32.90 29.77 13.97
N TRP A 3 -32.20 30.14 15.01
CA TRP A 3 -30.73 30.11 15.09
C TRP A 3 -30.16 28.74 15.54
N LEU A 4 -30.92 27.95 16.29
CA LEU A 4 -30.49 26.62 16.74
C LEU A 4 -30.53 25.55 15.62
N ALA A 5 -31.38 25.73 14.61
CA ALA A 5 -31.50 24.82 13.47
C ALA A 5 -30.32 24.93 12.49
N VAL A 6 -29.74 26.13 12.33
CA VAL A 6 -28.60 26.38 11.42
C VAL A 6 -27.30 25.79 11.98
N VAL A 7 -27.12 25.83 13.31
CA VAL A 7 -25.93 25.25 13.96
C VAL A 7 -25.97 23.73 13.93
N ALA A 8 -27.15 23.11 14.05
CA ALA A 8 -27.30 21.66 13.99
C ALA A 8 -27.05 21.10 12.59
N LEU A 9 -27.48 21.80 11.52
CA LEU A 9 -27.23 21.42 10.13
C LEU A 9 -25.75 21.58 9.73
N GLY A 10 -25.07 22.58 10.26
CA GLY A 10 -23.64 22.77 10.05
C GLY A 10 -22.78 21.70 10.74
N ALA A 11 -23.18 21.24 11.92
CA ALA A 11 -22.48 20.17 12.65
C ALA A 11 -22.66 18.78 12.01
N ILE A 12 -23.83 18.50 11.42
CA ILE A 12 -24.11 17.26 10.69
C ILE A 12 -23.33 17.22 9.36
N GLY A 13 -23.17 18.34 8.67
CA GLY A 13 -22.39 18.46 7.44
C GLY A 13 -20.88 18.26 7.65
N LEU A 14 -20.33 18.66 8.80
CA LEU A 14 -18.92 18.46 9.15
C LEU A 14 -18.60 17.02 9.63
N LEU A 15 -19.58 16.32 10.20
CA LEU A 15 -19.42 14.92 10.60
C LEU A 15 -19.47 13.94 9.42
N SER A 16 -20.15 14.29 8.32
CA SER A 16 -20.23 13.42 7.13
C SER A 16 -18.97 13.44 6.24
N ALA A 17 -18.11 14.47 6.35
CA ALA A 17 -16.85 14.55 5.63
C ALA A 17 -15.69 13.79 6.29
N ALA A 18 -15.83 13.37 7.55
CA ALA A 18 -14.72 12.81 8.34
C ALA A 18 -14.66 11.28 8.39
N CYS A 19 -15.68 10.53 7.93
CA CYS A 19 -15.69 9.07 8.03
C CYS A 19 -15.71 8.41 6.66
N SER A 20 -14.51 8.15 6.11
CA SER A 20 -14.43 7.19 5.00
C SER A 20 -14.93 5.81 5.50
N PRO A 21 -15.54 4.96 4.66
CA PRO A 21 -15.97 3.61 5.05
C PRO A 21 -14.84 2.78 5.70
N LEU A 22 -13.59 3.00 5.30
CA LEU A 22 -12.42 2.34 5.89
C LEU A 22 -12.09 2.87 7.30
N THR A 23 -12.28 4.17 7.54
CA THR A 23 -12.11 4.73 8.90
C THR A 23 -13.16 4.16 9.85
N ALA A 24 -14.43 4.10 9.41
CA ALA A 24 -15.49 3.46 10.19
C ALA A 24 -15.22 1.97 10.43
N PHE A 25 -14.76 1.26 9.41
CA PHE A 25 -14.34 -0.14 9.54
C PHE A 25 -13.19 -0.28 10.55
N ASN A 26 -12.16 0.57 10.46
CA ASN A 26 -11.05 0.55 11.41
C ASN A 26 -11.48 0.78 12.87
N LEU A 27 -12.53 1.57 13.12
CA LEU A 27 -13.04 1.78 14.48
C LEU A 27 -13.71 0.53 15.03
N LEU A 28 -14.43 -0.22 14.20
CA LEU A 28 -15.29 -1.33 14.62
C LEU A 28 -14.63 -2.70 14.52
N VAL A 29 -13.65 -2.88 13.62
CA VAL A 29 -13.03 -4.19 13.40
C VAL A 29 -12.21 -4.63 14.61
N PRO A 30 -12.34 -5.89 15.07
CA PRO A 30 -11.45 -6.46 16.07
C PRO A 30 -10.01 -6.45 15.59
N LYS A 31 -9.12 -5.83 16.38
CA LYS A 31 -7.71 -5.67 16.03
C LYS A 31 -6.85 -6.75 16.67
N ASP A 32 -5.78 -7.11 15.98
CA ASP A 32 -4.76 -7.99 16.52
C ASP A 32 -3.97 -7.31 17.64
N ARG A 33 -3.54 -8.12 18.60
CA ARG A 33 -2.59 -7.66 19.63
C ARG A 33 -1.21 -7.56 18.99
N VAL A 34 -0.51 -6.50 19.33
CA VAL A 34 0.86 -6.22 18.89
C VAL A 34 1.66 -5.73 20.08
N GLY A 35 2.95 -5.59 19.92
CA GLY A 35 3.82 -4.93 20.90
C GLY A 35 3.60 -3.43 20.93
N GLU A 36 4.67 -2.66 20.82
CA GLU A 36 4.63 -1.20 20.83
C GLU A 36 4.02 -0.64 19.55
N ILE A 37 3.32 0.49 19.69
CA ILE A 37 2.81 1.28 18.56
C ILE A 37 3.32 2.70 18.70
N THR A 38 4.14 3.13 17.73
CA THR A 38 4.57 4.53 17.61
C THR A 38 3.77 5.19 16.50
N ARG A 39 3.17 6.35 16.79
CA ARG A 39 2.25 7.04 15.85
C ARG A 39 2.79 8.40 15.44
N GLU A 40 2.22 8.92 14.32
CA GLU A 40 2.43 10.29 13.83
C GLU A 40 3.91 10.65 13.61
N VAL A 41 4.72 9.65 13.24
CA VAL A 41 6.15 9.88 12.97
C VAL A 41 6.30 10.54 11.61
N ALA A 42 6.99 11.69 11.56
CA ALA A 42 7.27 12.39 10.32
C ALA A 42 8.33 11.65 9.51
N TYR A 43 8.09 11.45 8.21
CA TYR A 43 9.09 10.95 7.27
C TYR A 43 9.46 11.98 6.19
N GLY A 44 8.79 13.13 6.19
CA GLY A 44 9.02 14.28 5.33
C GLY A 44 8.40 15.55 5.93
N ASP A 45 8.44 16.66 5.20
CA ASP A 45 8.07 17.99 5.68
C ASP A 45 6.55 18.27 5.56
N ASP A 46 5.87 17.57 4.65
CA ASP A 46 4.42 17.76 4.44
C ASP A 46 3.62 17.18 5.63
N PRO A 47 2.53 17.84 6.05
CA PRO A 47 1.66 17.34 7.12
C PRO A 47 1.11 15.92 6.89
N ARG A 48 0.93 15.49 5.63
CA ARG A 48 0.52 14.13 5.30
C ARG A 48 1.66 13.11 5.32
N GLN A 49 2.91 13.55 5.26
CA GLN A 49 4.08 12.68 5.31
C GLN A 49 4.32 12.19 6.74
N ARG A 50 3.34 11.43 7.27
CA ARG A 50 3.34 10.80 8.59
C ARG A 50 3.14 9.30 8.44
N LEU A 51 3.74 8.53 9.32
CA LEU A 51 3.60 7.09 9.38
C LEU A 51 3.34 6.60 10.81
N ASP A 52 2.69 5.44 10.91
CA ASP A 52 2.55 4.69 12.15
C ASP A 52 3.37 3.41 12.06
N ILE A 53 3.97 3.02 13.18
CA ILE A 53 4.81 1.84 13.32
C ILE A 53 4.15 0.88 14.31
N TYR A 54 4.02 -0.37 13.89
CA TYR A 54 3.46 -1.47 14.68
C TYR A 54 4.55 -2.50 14.87
N ALA A 55 5.13 -2.54 16.07
CA ALA A 55 6.14 -3.54 16.40
C ALA A 55 5.47 -4.88 16.78
N PRO A 56 6.02 -6.02 16.36
CA PRO A 56 5.55 -7.32 16.82
C PRO A 56 5.85 -7.47 18.33
N ALA A 57 5.07 -8.33 19.01
CA ALA A 57 5.38 -8.69 20.38
C ALA A 57 6.56 -9.68 20.40
N ASP A 58 7.49 -9.48 21.34
CA ASP A 58 8.55 -10.44 21.70
C ASP A 58 9.48 -10.86 20.53
N VAL A 59 9.62 -10.03 19.49
CA VAL A 59 10.48 -10.32 18.33
C VAL A 59 11.55 -9.24 18.20
N ALA A 60 12.83 -9.65 18.31
CA ALA A 60 13.97 -8.80 17.97
C ALA A 60 14.40 -9.06 16.51
N ASN A 61 14.93 -8.04 15.84
CA ASN A 61 15.33 -8.11 14.44
C ASN A 61 14.20 -8.63 13.52
N ALA A 62 13.00 -8.11 13.72
CA ALA A 62 11.83 -8.47 12.91
C ALA A 62 12.03 -8.09 11.44
N PRO A 63 11.64 -8.95 10.47
CA PRO A 63 11.55 -8.50 9.09
C PRO A 63 10.56 -7.33 8.99
N VAL A 64 10.78 -6.43 8.05
CA VAL A 64 10.09 -5.14 7.95
C VAL A 64 9.10 -5.15 6.78
N VAL A 65 7.89 -4.67 7.01
CA VAL A 65 6.90 -4.46 5.94
C VAL A 65 6.44 -3.00 5.93
N VAL A 66 6.64 -2.31 4.82
CA VAL A 66 6.01 -1.00 4.56
C VAL A 66 4.71 -1.25 3.82
N PHE A 67 3.55 -0.98 4.46
CA PHE A 67 2.24 -1.23 3.88
C PHE A 67 1.58 0.07 3.41
N ILE A 68 1.39 0.22 2.09
CA ILE A 68 0.85 1.41 1.44
C ILE A 68 -0.66 1.29 1.26
N HIS A 69 -1.41 2.27 1.79
CA HIS A 69 -2.86 2.28 1.72
C HIS A 69 -3.39 2.57 0.32
N GLY A 70 -4.60 2.07 0.00
CA GLY A 70 -5.34 2.40 -1.20
C GLY A 70 -6.15 3.70 -1.07
N GLY A 71 -6.98 3.97 -2.08
CA GLY A 71 -7.88 5.12 -2.09
C GLY A 71 -7.82 5.95 -3.38
N SER A 72 -7.53 5.32 -4.52
CA SER A 72 -7.52 5.95 -5.86
C SER A 72 -6.65 7.22 -5.93
N TRP A 73 -5.58 7.28 -5.15
CA TRP A 73 -4.67 8.44 -4.96
C TRP A 73 -5.35 9.72 -4.46
N ALA A 74 -6.66 9.71 -4.22
CA ALA A 74 -7.46 10.86 -3.82
C ALA A 74 -7.99 10.78 -2.38
N THR A 75 -7.97 9.59 -1.76
CA THR A 75 -8.47 9.37 -0.40
C THR A 75 -7.60 8.37 0.36
N GLY A 76 -7.94 8.11 1.62
CA GLY A 76 -7.23 7.17 2.46
C GLY A 76 -6.16 7.81 3.34
N SER A 77 -5.74 7.05 4.34
CA SER A 77 -4.68 7.43 5.28
C SER A 77 -4.18 6.19 6.02
N LYS A 78 -3.04 6.30 6.70
CA LYS A 78 -2.52 5.30 7.63
C LYS A 78 -3.54 4.89 8.69
N ASP A 79 -4.38 5.84 9.14
CA ASP A 79 -5.37 5.59 10.19
C ASP A 79 -6.46 4.61 9.74
N GLY A 80 -6.91 4.73 8.48
CA GLY A 80 -7.88 3.82 7.88
C GLY A 80 -7.37 2.38 7.74
N TYR A 81 -6.04 2.19 7.77
CA TYR A 81 -5.38 0.89 7.59
C TYR A 81 -4.63 0.39 8.84
N ALA A 82 -4.85 1.01 10.01
CA ALA A 82 -4.21 0.60 11.26
C ALA A 82 -4.45 -0.89 11.60
N TRP A 83 -5.60 -1.45 11.24
CA TRP A 83 -5.92 -2.86 11.41
C TRP A 83 -5.04 -3.77 10.52
N ALA A 84 -4.69 -3.35 9.31
CA ALA A 84 -3.80 -4.09 8.42
C ALA A 84 -2.35 -4.07 8.97
N GLY A 85 -1.89 -2.91 9.46
CA GLY A 85 -0.59 -2.80 10.13
C GLY A 85 -0.49 -3.76 11.34
N ARG A 86 -1.53 -3.82 12.17
CA ARG A 86 -1.58 -4.75 13.30
C ARG A 86 -1.65 -6.22 12.87
N ALA A 87 -2.35 -6.53 11.76
CA ALA A 87 -2.44 -7.88 11.26
C ALA A 87 -1.06 -8.42 10.86
N LEU A 88 -0.28 -7.65 10.12
CA LEU A 88 1.09 -8.02 9.74
C LEU A 88 2.02 -8.07 10.96
N ALA A 89 1.93 -7.10 11.87
CA ALA A 89 2.73 -7.11 13.09
C ALA A 89 2.42 -8.32 13.98
N SER A 90 1.18 -8.83 13.98
CA SER A 90 0.83 -10.07 14.71
C SER A 90 1.47 -11.33 14.14
N ARG A 91 2.04 -11.26 12.94
CA ARG A 91 2.81 -12.36 12.31
C ARG A 91 4.32 -12.22 12.50
N GLY A 92 4.76 -11.23 13.26
CA GLY A 92 6.18 -11.04 13.59
C GLY A 92 6.91 -10.01 12.72
N TYR A 93 6.19 -9.20 11.91
CA TYR A 93 6.79 -8.13 11.09
C TYR A 93 6.77 -6.79 11.81
N LEU A 94 7.88 -6.05 11.78
CA LEU A 94 7.82 -4.62 12.05
C LEU A 94 7.06 -3.97 10.90
N THR A 95 5.84 -3.50 11.15
CA THR A 95 5.00 -2.97 10.08
C THR A 95 4.91 -1.46 10.16
N VAL A 96 5.21 -0.79 9.06
CA VAL A 96 5.14 0.66 8.91
C VAL A 96 4.03 0.99 7.92
N VAL A 97 3.10 1.85 8.33
CA VAL A 97 1.97 2.29 7.49
C VAL A 97 2.07 3.79 7.30
N PRO A 98 2.55 4.29 6.15
CA PRO A 98 2.59 5.71 5.85
C PRO A 98 1.27 6.22 5.26
N SER A 99 0.95 7.49 5.50
CA SER A 99 0.12 8.31 4.60
C SER A 99 1.03 8.95 3.56
N TYR A 100 0.51 9.23 2.39
CA TYR A 100 1.18 9.96 1.31
C TYR A 100 0.28 11.10 0.81
N ARG A 101 0.83 12.09 0.13
CA ARG A 101 0.07 13.21 -0.45
C ARG A 101 -0.87 12.72 -1.55
N LEU A 102 -2.02 13.33 -1.65
CA LEU A 102 -3.12 12.89 -2.50
C LEU A 102 -3.45 13.94 -3.57
N VAL A 103 -4.19 13.52 -4.59
CA VAL A 103 -4.89 14.42 -5.52
C VAL A 103 -5.95 15.21 -4.74
N PRO A 104 -6.12 16.52 -4.99
CA PRO A 104 -5.51 17.33 -6.07
C PRO A 104 -4.16 17.99 -5.70
N GLU A 105 -3.72 17.92 -4.43
CA GLU A 105 -2.51 18.62 -3.95
C GLU A 105 -1.26 18.15 -4.70
N VAL A 106 -1.18 16.84 -4.97
CA VAL A 106 -0.15 16.27 -5.83
C VAL A 106 -0.75 15.30 -6.84
N ARG A 107 -0.04 15.14 -7.96
CA ARG A 107 -0.30 14.13 -9.00
C ARG A 107 0.95 13.31 -9.18
N TYR A 108 0.94 12.34 -10.10
CA TYR A 108 2.16 11.62 -10.48
C TYR A 108 3.25 12.63 -10.89
N PRO A 109 4.48 12.49 -10.39
CA PRO A 109 5.01 11.38 -9.59
C PRO A 109 4.89 11.54 -8.06
N GLY A 110 4.36 12.63 -7.51
CA GLY A 110 4.48 13.06 -6.11
C GLY A 110 4.08 11.98 -5.09
N PHE A 111 3.02 11.22 -5.30
CA PHE A 111 2.60 10.16 -4.38
C PHE A 111 3.52 8.92 -4.44
N VAL A 112 4.23 8.68 -5.55
CA VAL A 112 5.25 7.63 -5.65
C VAL A 112 6.54 8.10 -4.98
N GLU A 113 6.90 9.37 -5.13
CA GLU A 113 8.03 9.99 -4.41
C GLU A 113 7.84 9.90 -2.91
N ASP A 114 6.64 10.21 -2.39
CA ASP A 114 6.31 10.07 -0.97
C ASP A 114 6.44 8.61 -0.50
N THR A 115 6.00 7.66 -1.33
CA THR A 115 6.15 6.23 -1.05
C THR A 115 7.62 5.84 -0.95
N ALA A 116 8.45 6.29 -1.89
CA ALA A 116 9.89 6.04 -1.86
C ALA A 116 10.58 6.69 -0.64
N LEU A 117 10.18 7.91 -0.26
CA LEU A 117 10.66 8.57 0.95
C LEU A 117 10.29 7.77 2.21
N ALA A 118 9.06 7.25 2.31
CA ALA A 118 8.63 6.43 3.43
C ALA A 118 9.40 5.10 3.52
N ILE A 119 9.68 4.45 2.38
CA ILE A 119 10.52 3.24 2.31
C ILE A 119 11.93 3.56 2.78
N ALA A 120 12.52 4.63 2.25
CA ALA A 120 13.87 5.06 2.60
C ALA A 120 13.98 5.45 4.09
N TRP A 121 12.99 6.16 4.63
CA TRP A 121 12.92 6.49 6.05
C TRP A 121 12.85 5.21 6.89
N THR A 122 12.01 4.26 6.50
CA THR A 122 11.85 2.98 7.21
C THR A 122 13.15 2.21 7.24
N HIS A 123 13.83 2.05 6.11
CA HIS A 123 15.14 1.38 6.04
C HIS A 123 16.17 2.02 7.00
N ARG A 124 16.26 3.36 7.04
CA ARG A 124 17.20 4.07 7.92
C ARG A 124 16.88 3.94 9.41
N ASN A 125 15.61 3.71 9.77
CA ASN A 125 15.13 3.80 11.15
C ASN A 125 14.63 2.47 11.73
N ALA A 126 14.40 1.42 10.94
CA ALA A 126 13.79 0.17 11.37
C ALA A 126 14.45 -0.44 12.61
N ALA A 127 15.79 -0.43 12.67
CA ALA A 127 16.54 -0.98 13.80
C ALA A 127 16.20 -0.31 15.15
N ARG A 128 15.81 0.97 15.15
CA ARG A 128 15.40 1.70 16.36
C ARG A 128 14.08 1.19 16.95
N PHE A 129 13.29 0.48 16.14
CA PHE A 129 11.99 -0.08 16.49
C PHE A 129 12.00 -1.62 16.51
N GLY A 130 13.21 -2.23 16.54
CA GLY A 130 13.36 -3.67 16.61
C GLY A 130 13.24 -4.41 15.27
N GLY A 131 13.28 -3.69 14.14
CA GLY A 131 13.27 -4.27 12.79
C GLY A 131 14.65 -4.46 12.21
N ASP A 132 14.74 -5.39 11.27
CA ASP A 132 15.94 -5.67 10.46
C ASP A 132 15.84 -4.95 9.10
N PRO A 133 16.58 -3.87 8.86
CA PRO A 133 16.52 -3.16 7.59
C PRO A 133 17.02 -3.99 6.39
N GLY A 134 17.79 -5.04 6.63
CA GLY A 134 18.25 -5.97 5.58
C GLY A 134 17.15 -6.92 5.08
N ARG A 135 16.01 -7.00 5.78
CA ARG A 135 14.85 -7.83 5.44
C ARG A 135 13.60 -6.98 5.29
N LEU A 136 13.57 -6.14 4.25
CA LEU A 136 12.50 -5.16 4.01
C LEU A 136 11.66 -5.56 2.80
N ALA A 137 10.35 -5.65 3.00
CA ALA A 137 9.35 -5.78 1.94
C ALA A 137 8.46 -4.54 1.85
N VAL A 138 7.91 -4.30 0.66
CA VAL A 138 6.90 -3.26 0.43
C VAL A 138 5.61 -3.94 -0.01
N ALA A 139 4.51 -3.62 0.64
CA ALA A 139 3.19 -4.15 0.35
C ALA A 139 2.20 -3.01 0.11
N GLY A 140 1.17 -3.24 -0.69
CA GLY A 140 0.13 -2.23 -0.85
C GLY A 140 -1.14 -2.77 -1.48
N HIS A 141 -2.25 -2.06 -1.26
CA HIS A 141 -3.56 -2.39 -1.80
C HIS A 141 -4.04 -1.32 -2.78
N SER A 142 -4.62 -1.74 -3.93
CA SER A 142 -5.22 -0.83 -4.91
C SER A 142 -4.19 0.21 -5.39
N ALA A 143 -4.49 1.51 -5.31
CA ALA A 143 -3.54 2.60 -5.58
C ALA A 143 -2.24 2.48 -4.78
N GLY A 144 -2.30 1.97 -3.53
CA GLY A 144 -1.11 1.66 -2.73
C GLY A 144 -0.30 0.48 -3.26
N GLY A 145 -0.96 -0.50 -3.87
CA GLY A 145 -0.30 -1.60 -4.59
C GLY A 145 0.47 -1.10 -5.81
N TYR A 146 -0.11 -0.16 -6.54
CA TYR A 146 0.59 0.56 -7.62
C TYR A 146 1.81 1.32 -7.06
N ASN A 147 1.61 2.14 -6.05
CA ASN A 147 2.70 2.93 -5.46
C ASN A 147 3.85 2.04 -4.98
N ALA A 148 3.52 0.93 -4.32
CA ALA A 148 4.49 -0.04 -3.80
C ALA A 148 5.38 -0.60 -4.91
N ILE A 149 4.79 -1.11 -5.99
CA ILE A 149 5.58 -1.69 -7.07
C ILE A 149 6.28 -0.60 -7.91
N GLN A 150 5.62 0.52 -8.23
CA GLN A 150 6.21 1.59 -9.04
C GLN A 150 7.43 2.21 -8.38
N ALA A 151 7.39 2.43 -7.05
CA ALA A 151 8.54 2.97 -6.31
C ALA A 151 9.78 2.07 -6.37
N VAL A 152 9.59 0.76 -6.57
CA VAL A 152 10.68 -0.23 -6.60
C VAL A 152 11.18 -0.51 -8.01
N VAL A 153 10.26 -0.71 -8.98
CA VAL A 153 10.65 -1.08 -10.36
C VAL A 153 11.09 0.12 -11.20
N ALA A 154 10.81 1.34 -10.74
CA ALA A 154 11.30 2.57 -11.33
C ALA A 154 12.39 3.16 -10.41
N PRO A 155 13.68 2.83 -10.64
CA PRO A 155 14.78 3.06 -9.71
C PRO A 155 15.02 4.53 -9.38
N GLU A 156 14.57 5.44 -10.22
CA GLU A 156 14.67 6.89 -10.01
C GLU A 156 13.98 7.36 -8.72
N PHE A 157 12.91 6.68 -8.28
CA PHE A 157 12.18 7.06 -7.07
C PHE A 157 12.98 6.78 -5.80
N LEU A 158 13.46 5.55 -5.62
CA LEU A 158 14.27 5.20 -4.45
C LEU A 158 15.62 5.93 -4.48
N ARG A 159 16.25 6.09 -5.65
CA ARG A 159 17.47 6.89 -5.79
C ARG A 159 17.24 8.36 -5.43
N GLY A 160 16.11 8.94 -5.86
CA GLY A 160 15.69 10.28 -5.45
C GLY A 160 15.51 10.42 -3.93
N ALA A 161 15.12 9.33 -3.24
CA ALA A 161 15.05 9.25 -1.78
C ALA A 161 16.39 8.88 -1.11
N GLY A 162 17.48 8.77 -1.89
CA GLY A 162 18.85 8.47 -1.42
C GLY A 162 19.06 7.00 -1.06
N MET A 163 18.37 6.07 -1.78
CA MET A 163 18.49 4.63 -1.60
C MET A 163 18.59 3.91 -2.96
N GLU A 164 19.29 2.77 -2.98
CA GLU A 164 19.22 1.87 -4.13
C GLU A 164 17.98 0.95 -4.01
N PRO A 165 17.35 0.56 -5.13
CA PRO A 165 16.20 -0.36 -5.12
C PRO A 165 16.48 -1.71 -4.43
N SER A 166 17.73 -2.14 -4.39
CA SER A 166 18.17 -3.40 -3.76
C SER A 166 17.94 -3.48 -2.25
N ILE A 167 17.56 -2.37 -1.59
CA ILE A 167 17.13 -2.41 -0.18
C ILE A 167 15.78 -3.13 0.00
N VAL A 168 15.01 -3.30 -1.08
CA VAL A 168 13.71 -3.98 -1.04
C VAL A 168 13.89 -5.43 -1.46
N GLY A 169 13.67 -6.34 -0.53
CA GLY A 169 13.79 -7.79 -0.74
C GLY A 169 12.56 -8.44 -1.36
N ALA A 170 11.36 -7.83 -1.25
CA ALA A 170 10.13 -8.35 -1.82
C ALA A 170 9.07 -7.27 -2.02
N VAL A 171 8.16 -7.47 -2.98
CA VAL A 171 6.99 -6.60 -3.19
C VAL A 171 5.70 -7.42 -3.19
N VAL A 172 4.69 -6.94 -2.44
CA VAL A 172 3.35 -7.53 -2.37
C VAL A 172 2.33 -6.58 -2.99
N VAL A 173 1.67 -7.01 -4.05
CA VAL A 173 0.66 -6.23 -4.79
C VAL A 173 -0.72 -6.84 -4.58
N LEU A 174 -1.57 -6.17 -3.78
CA LEU A 174 -2.94 -6.57 -3.54
C LEU A 174 -3.87 -5.74 -4.43
N ALA A 175 -4.46 -6.35 -5.45
CA ALA A 175 -5.40 -5.72 -6.40
C ALA A 175 -4.90 -4.36 -6.95
N GLY A 176 -3.62 -4.25 -7.29
CA GLY A 176 -3.00 -3.02 -7.78
C GLY A 176 -3.22 -2.81 -9.28
N PRO A 177 -3.57 -1.58 -9.73
CA PRO A 177 -3.60 -1.25 -11.15
C PRO A 177 -2.16 -1.04 -11.64
N VAL A 178 -1.69 -1.89 -12.56
CA VAL A 178 -0.29 -1.89 -13.03
C VAL A 178 -0.15 -1.76 -14.55
N ASP A 179 -1.30 -1.76 -15.26
CA ASP A 179 -1.41 -1.69 -16.73
C ASP A 179 -2.75 -1.05 -17.10
N PHE A 180 -2.87 0.27 -16.98
CA PHE A 180 -4.12 1.03 -17.08
C PHE A 180 -4.12 2.10 -18.19
N LEU A 181 -3.35 1.92 -19.22
CA LEU A 181 -3.45 2.78 -20.40
C LEU A 181 -4.45 2.22 -21.41
N PRO A 182 -5.21 3.10 -22.10
CA PRO A 182 -5.26 4.55 -21.94
C PRO A 182 -5.89 4.97 -20.61
N LEU A 183 -5.68 6.25 -20.19
CA LEU A 183 -6.35 6.79 -19.00
C LEU A 183 -7.85 6.95 -19.30
N ASP A 184 -8.68 6.10 -18.73
CA ASP A 184 -10.12 5.98 -19.05
C ASP A 184 -11.04 6.09 -17.82
N THR A 185 -10.46 6.24 -16.62
CA THR A 185 -11.24 6.46 -15.39
C THR A 185 -10.94 7.85 -14.80
N ASP A 186 -11.92 8.43 -14.09
CA ASP A 186 -11.74 9.72 -13.43
C ASP A 186 -10.53 9.72 -12.49
N SER A 187 -10.29 8.62 -11.80
CA SER A 187 -9.15 8.50 -10.87
C SER A 187 -7.80 8.48 -11.58
N THR A 188 -7.67 7.75 -12.68
CA THR A 188 -6.43 7.71 -13.46
C THR A 188 -6.17 9.02 -14.18
N ILE A 189 -7.21 9.66 -14.73
CA ILE A 189 -7.12 10.99 -15.34
C ILE A 189 -6.70 12.04 -14.29
N ALA A 190 -7.32 12.02 -13.10
CA ALA A 190 -6.98 12.95 -12.04
C ALA A 190 -5.54 12.77 -11.53
N ALA A 191 -5.06 11.53 -11.42
CA ALA A 191 -3.74 11.21 -10.88
C ALA A 191 -2.60 11.37 -11.91
N PHE A 192 -2.84 11.05 -13.20
CA PHE A 192 -1.81 10.94 -14.24
C PHE A 192 -2.00 11.87 -15.42
N GLY A 193 -3.13 12.60 -15.52
CA GLY A 193 -3.45 13.46 -16.67
C GLY A 193 -2.51 14.66 -16.87
N ASN A 194 -1.57 14.91 -15.95
CA ASN A 194 -0.49 15.88 -16.08
C ASN A 194 0.75 15.33 -16.81
N VAL A 195 0.81 14.00 -17.04
CA VAL A 195 1.95 13.34 -17.68
C VAL A 195 1.81 13.44 -19.19
N SER A 196 2.90 13.74 -19.89
CA SER A 196 2.90 13.79 -21.35
C SER A 196 2.59 12.42 -21.96
N ALA A 197 1.97 12.40 -23.15
CA ALA A 197 1.65 11.14 -23.83
C ALA A 197 2.88 10.25 -24.07
N ASN A 198 4.05 10.85 -24.27
CA ASN A 198 5.30 10.13 -24.46
C ASN A 198 5.83 9.48 -23.17
N ASP A 199 5.52 10.07 -22.00
CA ASP A 199 5.99 9.60 -20.70
C ASP A 199 4.98 8.68 -20.02
N LEU A 200 3.70 8.67 -20.45
CA LEU A 200 2.67 7.80 -19.88
C LEU A 200 3.06 6.31 -19.83
N PRO A 201 3.72 5.72 -20.83
CA PRO A 201 4.14 4.33 -20.73
C PRO A 201 5.09 4.05 -19.55
N ALA A 202 5.91 5.02 -19.15
CA ALA A 202 6.82 4.87 -18.01
C ALA A 202 6.10 4.91 -16.64
N THR A 203 4.86 5.36 -16.60
CA THR A 203 4.02 5.31 -15.40
C THR A 203 3.45 3.92 -15.12
N GLN A 204 3.59 2.97 -16.06
CA GLN A 204 3.02 1.63 -15.92
C GLN A 204 4.07 0.66 -15.35
N PRO A 205 3.85 0.07 -14.14
CA PRO A 205 4.79 -0.87 -13.55
C PRO A 205 5.18 -2.04 -14.46
N VAL A 206 4.25 -2.54 -15.29
CA VAL A 206 4.54 -3.61 -16.27
C VAL A 206 5.60 -3.22 -17.30
N ASN A 207 5.72 -1.94 -17.63
CA ASN A 207 6.73 -1.44 -18.58
C ASN A 207 8.08 -1.15 -17.90
N ARG A 208 8.10 -1.12 -16.57
CA ARG A 208 9.30 -0.80 -15.77
C ARG A 208 9.94 -2.03 -15.15
N LEU A 209 9.18 -3.14 -15.04
CA LEU A 209 9.68 -4.38 -14.47
C LEU A 209 10.82 -4.94 -15.33
N ALA A 210 11.98 -5.11 -14.72
CA ALA A 210 13.19 -5.59 -15.37
C ALA A 210 13.78 -6.80 -14.63
N ALA A 211 14.64 -7.56 -15.30
CA ALA A 211 15.42 -8.62 -14.65
C ALA A 211 16.18 -8.08 -13.42
N GLY A 212 16.24 -8.89 -12.37
CA GLY A 212 16.84 -8.49 -11.10
C GLY A 212 15.90 -7.69 -10.15
N ALA A 213 14.66 -7.44 -10.55
CA ALA A 213 13.65 -6.95 -9.61
C ALA A 213 13.42 -7.98 -8.47
N PRO A 214 13.05 -7.52 -7.26
CA PRO A 214 12.78 -8.42 -6.15
C PRO A 214 11.60 -9.35 -6.46
N PRO A 215 11.49 -10.50 -5.76
CA PRO A 215 10.34 -11.39 -5.84
C PRO A 215 9.02 -10.66 -5.60
N LEU A 216 7.97 -11.06 -6.33
CA LEU A 216 6.65 -10.47 -6.29
C LEU A 216 5.61 -11.46 -5.75
N LEU A 217 4.77 -11.03 -4.80
CA LEU A 217 3.50 -11.67 -4.51
C LEU A 217 2.39 -10.83 -5.13
N ILE A 218 1.60 -11.43 -6.00
CA ILE A 218 0.49 -10.79 -6.71
C ILE A 218 -0.80 -11.46 -6.27
N VAL A 219 -1.68 -10.74 -5.57
CA VAL A 219 -2.96 -11.29 -5.12
C VAL A 219 -4.10 -10.45 -5.67
N HIS A 220 -5.08 -11.11 -6.29
CA HIS A 220 -6.21 -10.43 -6.92
C HIS A 220 -7.49 -11.25 -6.80
N GLY A 221 -8.62 -10.58 -6.62
CA GLY A 221 -9.92 -11.25 -6.60
C GLY A 221 -10.49 -11.41 -8.01
N THR A 222 -11.11 -12.56 -8.33
CA THR A 222 -11.70 -12.79 -9.67
C THR A 222 -12.97 -12.00 -9.91
N ALA A 223 -13.66 -11.54 -8.83
CA ALA A 223 -14.85 -10.70 -8.89
C ALA A 223 -14.55 -9.19 -8.75
N ASP A 224 -13.26 -8.78 -8.86
CA ASP A 224 -12.87 -7.38 -8.80
C ASP A 224 -13.27 -6.63 -10.07
N THR A 225 -14.21 -5.70 -9.94
CA THR A 225 -14.68 -4.81 -11.01
C THR A 225 -14.15 -3.38 -10.89
N THR A 226 -13.39 -3.07 -9.83
CA THR A 226 -12.74 -1.77 -9.62
C THR A 226 -11.38 -1.71 -10.29
N VAL A 227 -10.58 -2.74 -10.05
CA VAL A 227 -9.32 -3.01 -10.74
C VAL A 227 -9.42 -4.43 -11.28
N GLU A 228 -9.54 -4.55 -12.58
CA GLU A 228 -9.78 -5.86 -13.20
C GLU A 228 -8.61 -6.84 -13.00
N PRO A 229 -8.87 -8.15 -12.84
CA PRO A 229 -7.82 -9.17 -12.66
C PRO A 229 -6.81 -9.26 -13.82
N ARG A 230 -7.10 -8.60 -14.96
CA ARG A 230 -6.16 -8.51 -16.09
C ARG A 230 -4.83 -7.87 -15.68
N HIS A 231 -4.84 -6.91 -14.74
CA HIS A 231 -3.65 -6.27 -14.22
C HIS A 231 -2.70 -7.27 -13.55
N ALA A 232 -3.23 -8.13 -12.70
CA ALA A 232 -2.47 -9.18 -12.03
C ALA A 232 -1.86 -10.18 -13.04
N ARG A 233 -2.64 -10.59 -14.04
CA ARG A 233 -2.18 -11.48 -15.11
C ARG A 233 -1.11 -10.81 -15.98
N ALA A 234 -1.25 -9.51 -16.30
CA ALA A 234 -0.27 -8.77 -17.07
C ALA A 234 1.07 -8.66 -16.30
N LEU A 235 1.02 -8.35 -14.99
CA LEU A 235 2.22 -8.28 -14.17
C LEU A 235 2.93 -9.64 -14.07
N LYS A 236 2.17 -10.73 -13.85
CA LYS A 236 2.73 -12.08 -13.81
C LYS A 236 3.39 -12.45 -15.14
N ARG A 237 2.73 -12.22 -16.26
CA ARG A 237 3.28 -12.49 -17.60
C ARG A 237 4.61 -11.76 -17.83
N VAL A 238 4.64 -10.46 -17.51
CA VAL A 238 5.88 -9.67 -17.68
C VAL A 238 6.98 -10.15 -16.74
N ALA A 239 6.64 -10.53 -15.50
CA ALA A 239 7.60 -11.10 -14.56
C ALA A 239 8.24 -12.39 -15.11
N ASP A 240 7.43 -13.28 -15.69
CA ASP A 240 7.92 -14.51 -16.32
C ASP A 240 8.82 -14.23 -17.51
N GLU A 241 8.44 -13.30 -18.38
CA GLU A 241 9.23 -12.86 -19.53
C GLU A 241 10.60 -12.26 -19.12
N ARG A 242 10.69 -11.67 -17.94
CA ARG A 242 11.89 -11.04 -17.39
C ARG A 242 12.70 -11.95 -16.46
N GLY A 243 12.22 -13.17 -16.21
CA GLY A 243 12.85 -14.10 -15.25
C GLY A 243 12.77 -13.62 -13.79
N VAL A 244 11.76 -12.81 -13.45
CA VAL A 244 11.49 -12.35 -12.10
C VAL A 244 10.55 -13.35 -11.41
N ARG A 245 10.93 -13.83 -10.22
CA ARG A 245 10.02 -14.66 -9.42
C ARG A 245 8.74 -13.88 -9.10
N ALA A 246 7.58 -14.46 -9.44
CA ALA A 246 6.27 -13.87 -9.14
C ALA A 246 5.25 -14.97 -8.82
N ASP A 247 4.73 -14.94 -7.60
CA ASP A 247 3.68 -15.85 -7.14
C ASP A 247 2.33 -15.16 -7.32
N LEU A 248 1.47 -15.71 -8.20
CA LEU A 248 0.15 -15.15 -8.52
C LEU A 248 -0.96 -15.97 -7.87
N HIS A 249 -1.81 -15.32 -7.07
CA HIS A 249 -3.02 -15.89 -6.50
C HIS A 249 -4.25 -15.13 -6.99
N LEU A 250 -5.09 -15.81 -7.78
CA LEU A 250 -6.41 -15.31 -8.17
C LEU A 250 -7.46 -15.95 -7.27
N LEU A 251 -8.07 -15.15 -6.40
CA LEU A 251 -9.01 -15.61 -5.38
C LEU A 251 -10.44 -15.58 -5.93
N GLU A 252 -11.03 -16.76 -6.05
CA GLU A 252 -12.35 -16.94 -6.66
C GLU A 252 -13.46 -16.22 -5.88
N GLY A 253 -14.27 -15.42 -6.58
CA GLY A 253 -15.40 -14.69 -6.02
C GLY A 253 -15.02 -13.53 -5.07
N VAL A 254 -13.74 -13.23 -4.88
CA VAL A 254 -13.28 -12.12 -4.05
C VAL A 254 -13.33 -10.82 -4.86
N ASP A 255 -13.94 -9.77 -4.29
CA ASP A 255 -13.99 -8.44 -4.87
C ASP A 255 -12.76 -7.58 -4.50
N HIS A 256 -12.72 -6.35 -5.00
CA HIS A 256 -11.63 -5.40 -4.76
C HIS A 256 -11.32 -5.20 -3.27
N ARG A 257 -12.34 -5.03 -2.45
CA ARG A 257 -12.18 -4.80 -1.00
C ARG A 257 -11.80 -6.08 -0.27
N GLY A 258 -12.32 -7.21 -0.73
CA GLY A 258 -12.03 -8.53 -0.17
C GLY A 258 -10.53 -8.83 -0.13
N THR A 259 -9.76 -8.37 -1.12
CA THR A 259 -8.31 -8.57 -1.18
C THR A 259 -7.54 -7.89 -0.04
N VAL A 260 -8.07 -6.83 0.55
CA VAL A 260 -7.43 -6.21 1.72
C VAL A 260 -8.16 -6.59 3.01
N LEU A 261 -9.48 -6.73 2.99
CA LEU A 261 -10.25 -7.13 4.17
C LEU A 261 -9.85 -8.52 4.69
N GLY A 262 -9.33 -9.40 3.82
CA GLY A 262 -8.75 -10.69 4.18
C GLY A 262 -7.60 -10.61 5.20
N LEU A 263 -6.95 -9.46 5.37
CA LEU A 263 -5.99 -9.24 6.45
C LEU A 263 -6.67 -9.15 7.82
N SER A 264 -7.93 -8.73 7.89
CA SER A 264 -8.64 -8.50 9.15
C SER A 264 -9.15 -9.79 9.79
N ARG A 265 -9.23 -9.81 11.12
CA ARG A 265 -9.67 -10.99 11.90
C ARG A 265 -11.00 -11.59 11.45
N PRO A 266 -12.06 -10.81 11.12
CA PRO A 266 -13.33 -11.38 10.71
C PRO A 266 -13.32 -12.08 9.35
N PHE A 267 -12.40 -11.71 8.46
CA PHE A 267 -12.42 -12.17 7.06
C PHE A 267 -11.27 -13.13 6.71
N ARG A 268 -10.18 -13.17 7.46
CA ARG A 268 -8.98 -13.98 7.15
C ARG A 268 -9.24 -15.48 7.06
N GLY A 269 -10.25 -15.99 7.75
CA GLY A 269 -10.64 -17.41 7.63
C GLY A 269 -11.35 -17.78 6.32
N ARG A 270 -11.80 -16.77 5.54
CA ARG A 270 -12.45 -16.97 4.23
C ARG A 270 -11.54 -16.52 3.08
N VAL A 271 -10.74 -15.50 3.31
CA VAL A 271 -9.84 -14.90 2.32
C VAL A 271 -8.43 -14.89 2.92
N PRO A 272 -7.56 -15.85 2.59
CA PRO A 272 -6.33 -16.14 3.32
C PRO A 272 -5.17 -15.18 2.96
N ILE A 273 -5.44 -13.88 2.80
CA ILE A 273 -4.44 -12.88 2.38
C ILE A 273 -3.27 -12.82 3.34
N LEU A 274 -3.56 -12.80 4.66
CA LEU A 274 -2.51 -12.70 5.67
C LEU A 274 -1.58 -13.93 5.65
N ASP A 275 -2.14 -15.12 5.43
CA ASP A 275 -1.36 -16.34 5.37
C ASP A 275 -0.51 -16.40 4.10
N LEU A 276 -1.06 -16.01 2.95
CA LEU A 276 -0.32 -15.90 1.68
C LEU A 276 0.86 -14.94 1.79
N ILE A 277 0.67 -13.78 2.43
CA ILE A 277 1.75 -12.82 2.64
C ILE A 277 2.80 -13.39 3.58
N ASP A 278 2.39 -13.97 4.70
CA ASP A 278 3.31 -14.53 5.70
C ASP A 278 4.15 -15.67 5.12
N GLU A 279 3.52 -16.59 4.39
CA GLU A 279 4.19 -17.71 3.72
C GLU A 279 5.21 -17.23 2.69
N PHE A 280 4.80 -16.32 1.80
CA PHE A 280 5.69 -15.76 0.79
C PHE A 280 6.88 -15.00 1.41
N LEU A 281 6.62 -14.10 2.38
CA LEU A 281 7.68 -13.28 2.96
C LEU A 281 8.68 -14.10 3.79
N ARG A 282 8.25 -15.17 4.46
CA ARG A 282 9.16 -16.11 5.16
C ARG A 282 10.08 -16.88 4.22
N ASP A 283 9.66 -17.08 2.99
CA ASP A 283 10.44 -17.79 1.98
C ASP A 283 11.47 -16.88 1.29
N VAL A 284 11.22 -15.58 1.20
CA VAL A 284 12.05 -14.67 0.40
C VAL A 284 12.87 -13.65 1.23
N LEU A 285 12.57 -13.45 2.51
CA LEU A 285 13.29 -12.56 3.44
C LEU A 285 14.10 -13.35 4.48
#